data_bb0b9688ee754220a13cf1f31ae4bb7e
#
_entry.id   bb0b9688ee754220a13cf1f31ae4bb7e
#
_cell.length_a   1.000
_cell.length_b   1.000
_cell.length_c   1.000
_cell.angle_alpha   90.00
_cell.angle_beta   90.00
_cell.angle_gamma   90.00
#
_symmetry.space_group_name_H-M   'P 1'
#
loop_
_entity.id
_entity.type
_entity.pdbx_description
1 polymer ?
#
loop_
_entity_poly.entity_id
_entity_poly.type
_entity_poly.pdbx_seq_one_letter_code
_entity_poly.pdbx_strand_id
1 'polypeptide(L)'
;EYKEGSRKISAYYRETDPKKLAQLDTIFKQVMASLHWLEDYTGVSYPFAKYDFIILPGFQYGGMEHTGATLYNDNQMFLSEHPTPDEELRRTELIAHETAHMWFGDLVTMNWFDDVWTKEVFANYFAACISEPLYPDINHQLNRIKTFTASSLSEDRTPGTTSIRQPLDNLRNAGLIYGQIIYNKAPVMMIKLVELMGEDKFREGIREYLNTYAYSNATWNDLIRILDNKTAEDLAAFSDVWVNQKGMPTIRFTQKDGKLQICQEDPYHRGITWPQRFHVTLCGEQRDSILEVNLTDSLCTLPLPFPVRYILPNTDGRGYGLFIPDSHTLPWLLAHWQETADDTAREALLMLLYENYQAK
;
A
#
# COMPACT_ATOMS: atom_id res chain seq x y z
N GLU A 1 -17.39 25.70 10.98
CA GLU A 1 -16.42 26.38 10.12
C GLU A 1 -15.08 26.47 10.83
N TYR A 2 -14.02 26.25 10.06
CA TYR A 2 -12.64 26.39 10.50
C TYR A 2 -11.90 27.35 9.56
N LYS A 3 -11.03 28.19 10.11
CA LYS A 3 -10.24 29.16 9.33
C LYS A 3 -8.78 29.10 9.72
N GLU A 4 -7.93 29.05 8.70
CA GLU A 4 -6.48 29.15 8.86
C GLU A 4 -5.91 30.01 7.73
N GLY A 5 -5.35 31.16 8.07
CA GLY A 5 -4.95 32.16 7.09
C GLY A 5 -6.13 32.63 6.23
N SER A 6 -5.99 32.49 4.91
CA SER A 6 -7.06 32.79 3.94
C SER A 6 -7.99 31.61 3.67
N ARG A 7 -7.62 30.38 4.09
CA ARG A 7 -8.41 29.18 3.86
C ARG A 7 -9.55 29.07 4.86
N LYS A 8 -10.75 28.82 4.35
CA LYS A 8 -11.95 28.54 5.11
C LYS A 8 -12.50 27.19 4.70
N ILE A 9 -12.80 26.33 5.67
CA ILE A 9 -13.41 25.01 5.48
C ILE A 9 -14.71 24.95 6.26
N SER A 10 -15.78 24.47 5.65
CA SER A 10 -17.07 24.25 6.29
C SER A 10 -17.36 22.74 6.38
N ALA A 11 -17.83 22.31 7.56
CA ALA A 11 -18.36 20.98 7.77
C ALA A 11 -19.88 21.03 7.86
N TYR A 12 -20.55 20.13 7.16
CA TYR A 12 -22.01 19.95 7.21
C TYR A 12 -22.30 18.58 7.79
N TYR A 13 -23.21 18.50 8.75
CA TYR A 13 -23.52 17.27 9.48
C TYR A 13 -24.95 17.29 10.03
N ARG A 14 -25.45 16.12 10.42
CA ARG A 14 -26.75 15.98 11.10
C ARG A 14 -26.62 15.53 12.56
N GLU A 15 -25.38 15.28 13.02
CA GLU A 15 -25.12 14.91 14.42
C GLU A 15 -25.52 16.03 15.38
N THR A 16 -26.03 15.65 16.55
CA THR A 16 -26.47 16.57 17.61
C THR A 16 -25.84 16.29 18.96
N ASP A 17 -25.16 15.15 19.11
CA ASP A 17 -24.47 14.80 20.35
C ASP A 17 -23.26 15.74 20.58
N PRO A 18 -23.24 16.54 21.66
CA PRO A 18 -22.16 17.45 21.96
C PRO A 18 -20.79 16.79 22.07
N LYS A 19 -20.71 15.53 22.57
CA LYS A 19 -19.46 14.78 22.70
C LYS A 19 -18.86 14.44 21.34
N LYS A 20 -19.70 14.04 20.39
CA LYS A 20 -19.28 13.79 19.02
C LYS A 20 -18.91 15.10 18.31
N LEU A 21 -19.69 16.14 18.48
CA LEU A 21 -19.41 17.45 17.89
C LEU A 21 -18.13 18.09 18.40
N ALA A 22 -17.71 17.79 19.63
CA ALA A 22 -16.41 18.23 20.15
C ALA A 22 -15.21 17.68 19.32
N GLN A 23 -15.39 16.62 18.56
CA GLN A 23 -14.35 16.05 17.69
C GLN A 23 -14.12 16.83 16.39
N LEU A 24 -15.03 17.76 16.03
CA LEU A 24 -14.92 18.55 14.79
C LEU A 24 -13.62 19.35 14.69
N ASP A 25 -13.11 19.87 15.80
CA ASP A 25 -11.83 20.59 15.81
C ASP A 25 -10.67 19.65 15.37
N THR A 26 -10.64 18.44 15.88
CA THR A 26 -9.66 17.41 15.48
C THR A 26 -9.81 17.03 14.02
N ILE A 27 -11.04 16.84 13.54
CA ILE A 27 -11.34 16.53 12.13
C ILE A 27 -10.82 17.64 11.21
N PHE A 28 -11.10 18.90 11.52
CA PHE A 28 -10.58 20.04 10.77
C PHE A 28 -9.06 20.09 10.73
N LYS A 29 -8.39 19.83 11.86
CA LYS A 29 -6.92 19.76 11.94
C LYS A 29 -6.35 18.62 11.08
N GLN A 30 -7.00 17.46 11.06
CA GLN A 30 -6.61 16.34 10.21
C GLN A 30 -6.75 16.68 8.72
N VAL A 31 -7.84 17.36 8.32
CA VAL A 31 -8.01 17.87 6.95
C VAL A 31 -6.92 18.88 6.59
N MET A 32 -6.63 19.84 7.48
CA MET A 32 -5.59 20.85 7.24
C MET A 32 -4.20 20.22 7.13
N ALA A 33 -3.87 19.26 8.01
CA ALA A 33 -2.60 18.55 7.95
C ALA A 33 -2.44 17.81 6.62
N SER A 34 -3.49 17.16 6.14
CA SER A 34 -3.51 16.47 4.85
C SER A 34 -3.30 17.44 3.68
N LEU A 35 -4.00 18.57 3.68
CA LEU A 35 -3.84 19.60 2.64
C LEU A 35 -2.41 20.18 2.62
N HIS A 36 -1.87 20.56 3.77
CA HIS A 36 -0.51 21.12 3.86
C HIS A 36 0.55 20.13 3.41
N TRP A 37 0.43 18.87 3.85
CA TRP A 37 1.37 17.84 3.46
C TRP A 37 1.37 17.62 1.93
N LEU A 38 0.18 17.53 1.32
CA LEU A 38 0.04 17.33 -0.12
C LEU A 38 0.53 18.54 -0.92
N GLU A 39 0.22 19.76 -0.48
CA GLU A 39 0.73 20.99 -1.12
C GLU A 39 2.26 21.04 -1.09
N ASP A 40 2.89 20.70 0.05
CA ASP A 40 4.36 20.64 0.16
C ASP A 40 4.94 19.52 -0.69
N TYR A 41 4.39 18.31 -0.59
CA TYR A 41 4.90 17.17 -1.31
C TYR A 41 4.81 17.35 -2.82
N THR A 42 3.65 17.75 -3.32
CA THR A 42 3.37 17.89 -4.75
C THR A 42 3.94 19.18 -5.35
N GLY A 43 4.15 20.22 -4.53
CA GLY A 43 4.48 21.55 -5.01
C GLY A 43 3.33 22.25 -5.72
N VAL A 44 2.10 21.71 -5.64
CA VAL A 44 0.88 22.24 -6.26
C VAL A 44 -0.09 22.61 -5.15
N SER A 45 -0.43 23.90 -5.02
CA SER A 45 -1.46 24.35 -4.08
C SER A 45 -2.79 23.68 -4.37
N TYR A 46 -3.65 23.54 -3.34
CA TYR A 46 -4.99 22.97 -3.52
C TYR A 46 -5.70 23.60 -4.73
N PRO A 47 -6.07 22.78 -5.74
CA PRO A 47 -6.36 23.32 -7.07
C PRO A 47 -7.79 23.85 -7.25
N PHE A 48 -8.65 23.74 -6.23
CA PHE A 48 -10.06 24.11 -6.35
C PHE A 48 -10.43 25.31 -5.45
N ALA A 49 -11.58 25.92 -5.72
CA ALA A 49 -11.98 27.18 -5.06
C ALA A 49 -12.30 27.03 -3.56
N LYS A 50 -12.76 25.86 -3.13
CA LYS A 50 -13.13 25.57 -1.75
C LYS A 50 -12.92 24.10 -1.40
N TYR A 51 -12.63 23.82 -0.13
CA TYR A 51 -12.64 22.49 0.45
C TYR A 51 -13.69 22.46 1.57
N ASP A 52 -14.89 21.99 1.27
CA ASP A 52 -15.93 21.71 2.26
C ASP A 52 -16.17 20.23 2.35
N PHE A 53 -16.70 19.74 3.47
CA PHE A 53 -17.05 18.32 3.60
C PHE A 53 -18.39 18.12 4.31
N ILE A 54 -18.99 16.97 4.07
CA ILE A 54 -20.31 16.60 4.56
C ILE A 54 -20.21 15.25 5.25
N ILE A 55 -20.59 15.17 6.52
CA ILE A 55 -20.64 13.92 7.29
C ILE A 55 -22.07 13.40 7.24
N LEU A 56 -22.25 12.23 6.62
CA LEU A 56 -23.57 11.66 6.28
C LEU A 56 -23.86 10.42 7.12
N PRO A 57 -25.01 10.36 7.81
CA PRO A 57 -25.47 9.14 8.44
C PRO A 57 -25.87 8.09 7.37
N GLY A 58 -25.41 6.86 7.58
CA GLY A 58 -25.75 5.73 6.71
C GLY A 58 -25.17 5.82 5.29
N PHE A 59 -24.11 6.58 5.09
CA PHE A 59 -23.39 6.60 3.82
C PHE A 59 -22.74 5.23 3.56
N GLN A 60 -22.92 4.69 2.35
CA GLN A 60 -22.52 3.31 2.03
C GLN A 60 -21.00 3.12 1.87
N TYR A 61 -20.25 4.21 1.63
CA TYR A 61 -18.79 4.21 1.51
C TYR A 61 -18.17 4.85 2.74
N GLY A 62 -16.85 4.74 2.90
CA GLY A 62 -16.11 5.48 3.92
C GLY A 62 -16.08 6.97 3.63
N GLY A 63 -15.71 7.30 2.41
CA GLY A 63 -15.67 8.65 1.86
C GLY A 63 -16.03 8.70 0.38
N MET A 64 -16.03 9.91 -0.16
CA MET A 64 -16.17 10.20 -1.59
C MET A 64 -15.60 11.59 -1.87
N GLU A 65 -14.72 11.66 -2.82
CA GLU A 65 -13.82 12.77 -3.13
C GLU A 65 -14.45 13.93 -3.93
N HIS A 66 -15.74 14.14 -3.84
CA HIS A 66 -16.36 15.24 -4.59
C HIS A 66 -15.70 16.60 -4.30
N THR A 67 -15.16 17.22 -5.34
CA THR A 67 -14.48 18.52 -5.24
C THR A 67 -15.35 19.60 -4.59
N GLY A 68 -14.84 20.18 -3.51
CA GLY A 68 -15.55 21.20 -2.74
C GLY A 68 -16.76 20.72 -1.93
N ALA A 69 -17.01 19.39 -1.89
CA ALA A 69 -18.10 18.77 -1.15
C ALA A 69 -17.77 17.30 -0.83
N THR A 70 -16.58 17.02 -0.28
CA THR A 70 -16.16 15.68 0.11
C THR A 70 -17.15 15.05 1.08
N LEU A 71 -17.57 13.80 0.82
CA LEU A 71 -18.51 13.08 1.66
C LEU A 71 -17.78 12.10 2.58
N TYR A 72 -18.29 11.95 3.80
CA TYR A 72 -17.77 10.99 4.78
C TYR A 72 -18.89 10.26 5.50
N ASN A 73 -18.66 8.99 5.84
CA ASN A 73 -19.52 8.21 6.70
C ASN A 73 -19.40 8.66 8.16
N ASP A 74 -20.51 8.96 8.81
CA ASP A 74 -20.54 9.48 10.17
C ASP A 74 -19.94 8.54 11.22
N ASN A 75 -20.10 7.21 11.06
CA ASN A 75 -19.51 6.22 11.98
C ASN A 75 -17.99 6.15 11.93
N GLN A 76 -17.37 6.61 10.83
CA GLN A 76 -15.92 6.67 10.69
C GLN A 76 -15.35 8.03 11.11
N MET A 77 -16.16 9.07 11.09
CA MET A 77 -15.75 10.43 11.45
C MET A 77 -15.99 10.75 12.93
N PHE A 78 -17.13 10.35 13.48
CA PHE A 78 -17.45 10.53 14.89
C PHE A 78 -17.17 9.26 15.68
N LEU A 79 -15.96 9.15 16.22
CA LEU A 79 -15.51 7.99 16.99
C LEU A 79 -16.19 7.91 18.36
N SER A 80 -16.01 6.80 19.06
CA SER A 80 -16.46 6.62 20.43
C SER A 80 -15.82 7.67 21.39
N GLU A 81 -16.27 7.74 22.62
CA GLU A 81 -15.74 8.67 23.63
C GLU A 81 -14.26 8.35 23.99
N HIS A 82 -13.86 7.08 23.83
CA HIS A 82 -12.51 6.59 24.10
C HIS A 82 -12.04 5.76 22.91
N PRO A 83 -11.66 6.42 21.80
CA PRO A 83 -11.19 5.72 20.62
C PRO A 83 -9.83 5.07 20.88
N THR A 84 -9.61 3.94 20.25
CA THR A 84 -8.28 3.34 20.19
C THR A 84 -7.37 4.12 19.24
N PRO A 85 -6.03 4.04 19.40
CA PRO A 85 -5.09 4.64 18.45
C PRO A 85 -5.35 4.18 17.00
N ASP A 86 -5.74 2.93 16.79
CA ASP A 86 -6.10 2.39 15.47
C ASP A 86 -7.36 3.06 14.87
N GLU A 87 -8.35 3.41 15.68
CA GLU A 87 -9.54 4.12 15.20
C GLU A 87 -9.22 5.56 14.81
N GLU A 88 -8.38 6.23 15.59
CA GLU A 88 -7.91 7.57 15.28
C GLU A 88 -7.06 7.59 14.00
N LEU A 89 -6.15 6.61 13.85
CA LEU A 89 -5.35 6.43 12.64
C LEU A 89 -6.25 6.22 11.43
N ARG A 90 -7.20 5.29 11.48
CA ARG A 90 -8.13 5.02 10.37
C ARG A 90 -8.95 6.24 9.96
N ARG A 91 -9.41 7.06 10.90
CA ARG A 91 -10.09 8.32 10.57
C ARG A 91 -9.15 9.28 9.84
N THR A 92 -7.91 9.39 10.29
CA THR A 92 -6.91 10.24 9.65
C THR A 92 -6.58 9.74 8.25
N GLU A 93 -6.38 8.43 8.10
CA GLU A 93 -6.12 7.79 6.79
C GLU A 93 -7.30 8.00 5.83
N LEU A 94 -8.54 7.89 6.30
CA LEU A 94 -9.72 8.19 5.48
C LEU A 94 -9.73 9.64 5.01
N ILE A 95 -9.54 10.59 5.92
CA ILE A 95 -9.49 12.02 5.57
C ILE A 95 -8.36 12.30 4.57
N ALA A 96 -7.19 11.74 4.81
CA ALA A 96 -6.02 11.92 3.94
C ALA A 96 -6.24 11.29 2.56
N HIS A 97 -6.90 10.12 2.49
CA HIS A 97 -7.28 9.45 1.25
C HIS A 97 -8.18 10.34 0.38
N GLU A 98 -9.30 10.81 0.93
CA GLU A 98 -10.22 11.69 0.19
C GLU A 98 -9.58 13.04 -0.16
N THR A 99 -8.65 13.52 0.67
CA THR A 99 -7.92 14.76 0.36
C THR A 99 -6.91 14.55 -0.77
N ALA A 100 -6.23 13.41 -0.82
CA ALA A 100 -5.26 13.10 -1.87
C ALA A 100 -5.90 13.01 -3.26
N HIS A 101 -7.15 12.55 -3.33
CA HIS A 101 -7.91 12.53 -4.58
C HIS A 101 -8.02 13.89 -5.26
N MET A 102 -7.95 15.00 -4.52
CA MET A 102 -7.98 16.34 -5.10
C MET A 102 -6.86 16.58 -6.12
N TRP A 103 -5.71 15.93 -5.94
CA TRP A 103 -4.61 15.94 -6.93
C TRP A 103 -4.66 14.72 -7.84
N PHE A 104 -5.01 13.54 -7.28
CA PHE A 104 -4.95 12.25 -7.96
C PHE A 104 -6.37 11.67 -8.16
N GLY A 105 -6.99 12.03 -9.24
CA GLY A 105 -8.37 11.70 -9.59
C GLY A 105 -9.14 12.93 -10.07
N ASP A 106 -9.00 14.06 -9.38
CA ASP A 106 -9.74 15.29 -9.68
C ASP A 106 -8.90 16.29 -10.50
N LEU A 107 -7.70 16.70 -10.05
CA LEU A 107 -6.83 17.56 -10.83
C LEU A 107 -6.30 16.86 -12.09
N VAL A 108 -5.82 15.64 -11.91
CA VAL A 108 -5.42 14.74 -13.02
C VAL A 108 -6.29 13.50 -12.95
N THR A 109 -7.11 13.31 -13.98
CA THR A 109 -8.07 12.20 -14.07
C THR A 109 -7.52 11.10 -14.98
N MET A 110 -7.91 9.84 -14.76
CA MET A 110 -7.60 8.77 -15.70
C MET A 110 -8.28 9.00 -17.06
N ASN A 111 -7.64 8.52 -18.13
CA ASN A 111 -8.21 8.61 -19.48
C ASN A 111 -9.41 7.68 -19.65
N TRP A 112 -9.36 6.49 -19.04
CA TRP A 112 -10.42 5.50 -18.99
C TRP A 112 -10.33 4.65 -17.72
N PHE A 113 -11.37 3.91 -17.42
CA PHE A 113 -11.49 3.09 -16.21
C PHE A 113 -10.50 1.93 -16.10
N ASP A 114 -9.79 1.56 -17.18
CA ASP A 114 -8.65 0.63 -17.09
C ASP A 114 -7.60 1.13 -16.09
N ASP A 115 -7.48 2.45 -15.96
CA ASP A 115 -6.54 3.12 -15.09
C ASP A 115 -7.21 3.74 -13.83
N VAL A 116 -8.48 3.42 -13.53
CA VAL A 116 -9.17 3.95 -12.34
C VAL A 116 -8.46 3.61 -11.03
N TRP A 117 -7.78 2.48 -11.00
CA TRP A 117 -6.98 2.04 -9.86
C TRP A 117 -5.88 3.06 -9.48
N THR A 118 -5.41 3.88 -10.42
CA THR A 118 -4.34 4.86 -10.16
C THR A 118 -4.76 5.90 -9.15
N LYS A 119 -5.98 6.40 -9.19
CA LYS A 119 -6.47 7.36 -8.20
C LYS A 119 -6.54 6.73 -6.82
N GLU A 120 -7.00 5.49 -6.71
CA GLU A 120 -7.12 4.76 -5.44
C GLU A 120 -5.76 4.42 -4.84
N VAL A 121 -4.81 3.98 -5.67
CA VAL A 121 -3.47 3.66 -5.18
C VAL A 121 -2.74 4.89 -4.66
N PHE A 122 -2.86 6.02 -5.34
CA PHE A 122 -2.26 7.27 -4.86
C PHE A 122 -2.93 7.74 -3.57
N ALA A 123 -4.25 7.70 -3.50
CA ALA A 123 -4.98 8.08 -2.30
C ALA A 123 -4.57 7.23 -1.09
N ASN A 124 -4.49 5.90 -1.23
CA ASN A 124 -4.04 5.00 -0.17
C ASN A 124 -2.56 5.20 0.20
N TYR A 125 -1.69 5.34 -0.80
CA TYR A 125 -0.27 5.55 -0.57
C TYR A 125 0.00 6.87 0.18
N PHE A 126 -0.59 7.97 -0.27
CA PHE A 126 -0.40 9.26 0.38
C PHE A 126 -1.11 9.35 1.73
N ALA A 127 -2.25 8.67 1.91
CA ALA A 127 -2.88 8.57 3.22
C ALA A 127 -1.92 7.96 4.26
N ALA A 128 -1.22 6.87 3.89
CA ALA A 128 -0.20 6.28 4.75
C ALA A 128 0.98 7.24 5.01
N CYS A 129 1.48 7.94 3.98
CA CYS A 129 2.57 8.92 4.13
C CYS A 129 2.21 10.12 5.00
N ILE A 130 0.96 10.59 4.91
CA ILE A 130 0.43 11.73 5.70
C ILE A 130 0.23 11.31 7.17
N SER A 131 -0.30 10.13 7.41
CA SER A 131 -0.62 9.67 8.76
C SER A 131 0.62 9.26 9.56
N GLU A 132 1.65 8.72 8.92
CA GLU A 132 2.87 8.21 9.57
C GLU A 132 3.52 9.23 10.53
N PRO A 133 3.81 10.48 10.14
CA PRO A 133 4.39 11.46 11.05
C PRO A 133 3.42 11.97 12.13
N LEU A 134 2.11 11.79 11.95
CA LEU A 134 1.09 12.19 12.92
C LEU A 134 0.91 11.16 14.05
N TYR A 135 1.30 9.91 13.82
CA TYR A 135 1.18 8.79 14.75
C TYR A 135 2.51 8.03 14.91
N PRO A 136 3.57 8.69 15.42
CA PRO A 136 4.92 8.11 15.48
C PRO A 136 5.04 6.90 16.41
N ASP A 137 4.09 6.71 17.33
CA ASP A 137 4.07 5.58 18.26
C ASP A 137 3.46 4.30 17.66
N ILE A 138 2.89 4.39 16.45
CA ILE A 138 2.32 3.23 15.75
C ILE A 138 3.41 2.57 14.89
N ASN A 139 3.46 1.24 14.90
CA ASN A 139 4.28 0.49 13.96
C ASN A 139 3.61 0.47 12.58
N HIS A 140 3.93 1.47 11.75
CA HIS A 140 3.32 1.65 10.43
C HIS A 140 3.66 0.53 9.45
N GLN A 141 4.85 -0.09 9.55
CA GLN A 141 5.18 -1.25 8.72
C GLN A 141 4.26 -2.44 9.06
N LEU A 142 4.04 -2.72 10.32
CA LEU A 142 3.08 -3.73 10.76
C LEU A 142 1.67 -3.40 10.28
N ASN A 143 1.24 -2.13 10.40
CA ASN A 143 -0.07 -1.68 9.93
C ASN A 143 -0.23 -1.91 8.42
N ARG A 144 0.79 -1.61 7.61
CA ARG A 144 0.77 -1.86 6.15
C ARG A 144 0.65 -3.36 5.82
N ILE A 145 1.36 -4.23 6.53
CA ILE A 145 1.26 -5.69 6.34
C ILE A 145 -0.18 -6.15 6.62
N LYS A 146 -0.75 -5.76 7.75
CA LYS A 146 -2.11 -6.12 8.16
C LYS A 146 -3.17 -5.58 7.21
N THR A 147 -3.06 -4.32 6.85
CA THR A 147 -4.08 -3.62 6.05
C THR A 147 -4.02 -4.02 4.58
N PHE A 148 -2.84 -4.01 3.98
CA PHE A 148 -2.70 -4.19 2.54
C PHE A 148 -2.27 -5.61 2.16
N THR A 149 -1.16 -6.11 2.71
CA THR A 149 -0.56 -7.36 2.23
C THR A 149 -1.44 -8.57 2.53
N ALA A 150 -1.92 -8.71 3.76
CA ALA A 150 -2.76 -9.86 4.15
C ALA A 150 -4.08 -9.90 3.34
N SER A 151 -4.72 -8.74 3.14
CA SER A 151 -5.95 -8.63 2.36
C SER A 151 -5.74 -8.93 0.88
N SER A 152 -4.66 -8.43 0.28
CA SER A 152 -4.34 -8.66 -1.13
C SER A 152 -3.98 -10.13 -1.42
N LEU A 153 -3.22 -10.79 -0.54
CA LEU A 153 -2.89 -12.20 -0.67
C LEU A 153 -4.15 -13.09 -0.62
N SER A 154 -5.17 -12.69 0.15
CA SER A 154 -6.43 -13.42 0.24
C SER A 154 -7.15 -13.55 -1.11
N GLU A 155 -7.02 -12.56 -1.97
CA GLU A 155 -7.56 -12.55 -3.34
C GLU A 155 -6.56 -13.19 -4.31
N ASP A 156 -5.29 -12.82 -4.23
CA ASP A 156 -4.27 -13.16 -5.23
C ASP A 156 -3.93 -14.65 -5.28
N ARG A 157 -4.13 -15.40 -4.19
CA ARG A 157 -3.99 -16.87 -4.17
C ARG A 157 -5.15 -17.60 -4.85
N THR A 158 -6.25 -16.91 -5.18
CA THR A 158 -7.43 -17.56 -5.77
C THR A 158 -7.34 -17.63 -7.29
N PRO A 159 -8.00 -18.61 -7.93
CA PRO A 159 -8.06 -18.69 -9.40
C PRO A 159 -8.76 -17.47 -10.03
N GLY A 160 -9.62 -16.78 -9.25
CA GLY A 160 -10.38 -15.60 -9.69
C GLY A 160 -9.59 -14.30 -9.66
N THR A 161 -8.33 -14.30 -9.21
CA THR A 161 -7.51 -13.10 -9.15
C THR A 161 -7.35 -12.43 -10.51
N THR A 162 -7.16 -11.11 -10.49
CA THR A 162 -6.98 -10.27 -11.67
C THR A 162 -5.66 -9.52 -11.61
N SER A 163 -5.26 -8.89 -12.71
CA SER A 163 -4.22 -7.86 -12.69
C SER A 163 -4.70 -6.61 -11.98
N ILE A 164 -3.77 -5.75 -11.55
CA ILE A 164 -4.13 -4.44 -10.99
C ILE A 164 -4.81 -3.60 -12.07
N ARG A 165 -4.19 -3.48 -13.23
CA ARG A 165 -4.79 -2.85 -14.39
C ARG A 165 -5.72 -3.83 -15.10
N GLN A 166 -7.00 -3.55 -15.05
CA GLN A 166 -8.05 -4.41 -15.61
C GLN A 166 -8.72 -3.71 -16.80
N PRO A 167 -8.77 -4.34 -17.98
CA PRO A 167 -9.48 -3.77 -19.10
C PRO A 167 -10.99 -3.66 -18.80
N LEU A 168 -11.59 -2.53 -19.14
CA LEU A 168 -13.01 -2.29 -18.96
C LEU A 168 -13.66 -1.83 -20.27
N ASP A 169 -14.34 -2.75 -20.96
CA ASP A 169 -14.99 -2.45 -22.23
C ASP A 169 -16.35 -1.74 -22.05
N ASN A 170 -16.97 -1.88 -20.89
CA ASN A 170 -18.30 -1.34 -20.64
C ASN A 170 -18.41 -0.74 -19.22
N LEU A 171 -18.74 0.53 -19.16
CA LEU A 171 -18.90 1.29 -17.90
C LEU A 171 -19.90 0.65 -16.91
N ARG A 172 -20.90 -0.11 -17.39
CA ARG A 172 -21.84 -0.85 -16.53
C ARG A 172 -21.12 -1.84 -15.60
N ASN A 173 -19.94 -2.30 -15.99
CA ASN A 173 -19.13 -3.24 -15.23
C ASN A 173 -18.10 -2.55 -14.31
N ALA A 174 -18.04 -1.22 -14.28
CA ALA A 174 -17.05 -0.49 -13.50
C ALA A 174 -17.06 -0.88 -12.02
N GLY A 175 -18.22 -1.13 -11.44
CA GLY A 175 -18.34 -1.57 -10.05
C GLY A 175 -17.68 -2.95 -9.75
N LEU A 176 -17.40 -3.76 -10.77
CA LEU A 176 -16.80 -5.08 -10.59
C LEU A 176 -15.28 -5.04 -10.46
N ILE A 177 -14.62 -3.95 -10.88
CA ILE A 177 -13.17 -3.82 -10.80
C ILE A 177 -12.69 -3.29 -9.45
N TYR A 178 -13.57 -2.66 -8.66
CA TYR A 178 -13.25 -2.19 -7.31
C TYR A 178 -13.21 -3.37 -6.33
N GLY A 179 -12.02 -3.76 -5.89
CA GLY A 179 -11.82 -4.92 -5.01
C GLY A 179 -10.44 -4.93 -4.35
N GLN A 180 -10.11 -6.03 -3.69
CA GLN A 180 -8.87 -6.19 -2.91
C GLN A 180 -7.60 -5.94 -3.73
N ILE A 181 -7.63 -6.25 -5.02
CA ILE A 181 -6.48 -6.01 -5.89
C ILE A 181 -6.21 -4.52 -6.07
N ILE A 182 -7.23 -3.71 -6.29
CA ILE A 182 -7.08 -2.25 -6.45
C ILE A 182 -6.76 -1.58 -5.12
N TYR A 183 -7.51 -1.91 -4.06
CA TYR A 183 -7.39 -1.20 -2.78
C TYR A 183 -6.23 -1.66 -1.91
N ASN A 184 -5.73 -2.90 -2.09
CA ASN A 184 -4.71 -3.46 -1.21
C ASN A 184 -3.45 -3.91 -1.94
N LYS A 185 -3.52 -4.66 -3.06
CA LYS A 185 -2.32 -5.04 -3.81
C LYS A 185 -1.64 -3.83 -4.46
N ALA A 186 -2.40 -2.96 -5.09
CA ALA A 186 -1.83 -1.79 -5.77
C ALA A 186 -1.01 -0.88 -4.82
N PRO A 187 -1.44 -0.54 -3.59
CA PRO A 187 -0.60 0.17 -2.62
C PRO A 187 0.70 -0.57 -2.27
N VAL A 188 0.69 -1.89 -2.12
CA VAL A 188 1.92 -2.66 -1.90
C VAL A 188 2.88 -2.51 -3.09
N MET A 189 2.36 -2.55 -4.32
CA MET A 189 3.19 -2.38 -5.52
C MET A 189 3.68 -0.94 -5.68
N MET A 190 2.89 0.06 -5.27
CA MET A 190 3.33 1.45 -5.24
C MET A 190 4.50 1.66 -4.25
N ILE A 191 4.42 1.08 -3.06
CA ILE A 191 5.53 1.10 -2.10
C ILE A 191 6.79 0.48 -2.71
N LYS A 192 6.67 -0.69 -3.37
CA LYS A 192 7.80 -1.33 -4.06
C LYS A 192 8.38 -0.48 -5.19
N LEU A 193 7.53 0.21 -5.96
CA LEU A 193 7.97 1.13 -7.01
C LEU A 193 8.79 2.28 -6.42
N VAL A 194 8.29 2.89 -5.34
CA VAL A 194 8.98 3.98 -4.65
C VAL A 194 10.31 3.51 -4.04
N GLU A 195 10.33 2.34 -3.40
CA GLU A 195 11.57 1.74 -2.88
C GLU A 195 12.59 1.44 -3.99
N LEU A 196 12.12 1.02 -5.18
CA LEU A 196 12.99 0.71 -6.30
C LEU A 196 13.67 1.96 -6.87
N MET A 197 12.92 3.04 -7.08
CA MET A 197 13.45 4.24 -7.72
C MET A 197 13.99 5.30 -6.74
N GLY A 198 13.60 5.24 -5.48
CA GLY A 198 13.91 6.21 -4.43
C GLY A 198 12.91 7.36 -4.33
N GLU A 199 12.58 7.73 -3.09
CA GLU A 199 11.54 8.71 -2.73
C GLU A 199 11.73 10.08 -3.42
N ASP A 200 12.95 10.62 -3.43
CA ASP A 200 13.22 11.93 -4.03
C ASP A 200 12.90 11.96 -5.53
N LYS A 201 13.30 10.91 -6.25
CA LYS A 201 13.04 10.78 -7.69
C LYS A 201 11.55 10.55 -7.97
N PHE A 202 10.89 9.78 -7.12
CA PHE A 202 9.45 9.59 -7.19
C PHE A 202 8.72 10.92 -7.01
N ARG A 203 9.05 11.68 -5.96
CA ARG A 203 8.49 13.02 -5.70
C ARG A 203 8.70 13.98 -6.88
N GLU A 204 9.89 13.99 -7.47
CA GLU A 204 10.17 14.79 -8.68
C GLU A 204 9.27 14.39 -9.85
N GLY A 205 9.08 13.08 -10.05
CA GLY A 205 8.22 12.55 -11.10
C GLY A 205 6.76 12.88 -10.90
N ILE A 206 6.28 12.78 -9.65
CA ILE A 206 4.91 13.16 -9.27
C ILE A 206 4.66 14.65 -9.53
N ARG A 207 5.61 15.52 -9.19
CA ARG A 207 5.52 16.95 -9.48
C ARG A 207 5.44 17.24 -10.97
N GLU A 208 6.27 16.56 -11.78
CA GLU A 208 6.23 16.69 -13.23
C GLU A 208 4.90 16.17 -13.80
N TYR A 209 4.42 15.01 -13.33
CA TYR A 209 3.15 14.44 -13.74
C TYR A 209 1.97 15.39 -13.49
N LEU A 210 1.85 15.92 -12.26
CA LEU A 210 0.78 16.86 -11.91
C LEU A 210 0.85 18.16 -12.72
N ASN A 211 2.05 18.71 -12.92
CA ASN A 211 2.21 19.94 -13.73
C ASN A 211 1.90 19.71 -15.21
N THR A 212 2.24 18.53 -15.74
CA THR A 212 2.03 18.21 -17.15
C THR A 212 0.55 17.98 -17.47
N TYR A 213 -0.15 17.31 -16.57
CA TYR A 213 -1.53 16.84 -16.81
C TYR A 213 -2.58 17.58 -15.98
N ALA A 214 -2.25 18.69 -15.31
CA ALA A 214 -3.22 19.48 -14.53
C ALA A 214 -4.47 19.82 -15.36
N TYR A 215 -5.65 19.54 -14.80
CA TYR A 215 -6.97 19.73 -15.41
C TYR A 215 -7.16 18.92 -16.72
N SER A 216 -6.47 17.80 -16.83
CA SER A 216 -6.50 16.93 -18.01
C SER A 216 -6.51 15.46 -17.61
N ASN A 217 -6.36 14.59 -18.60
CA ASN A 217 -6.34 13.13 -18.43
C ASN A 217 -4.95 12.57 -18.66
N ALA A 218 -4.59 11.56 -17.90
CA ALA A 218 -3.37 10.80 -18.08
C ALA A 218 -3.63 9.29 -17.90
N THR A 219 -2.76 8.46 -18.49
CA THR A 219 -2.74 7.02 -18.30
C THR A 219 -1.67 6.61 -17.29
N TRP A 220 -1.76 5.40 -16.78
CA TRP A 220 -0.65 4.81 -16.02
C TRP A 220 0.67 4.81 -16.79
N ASN A 221 0.61 4.51 -18.09
CA ASN A 221 1.81 4.50 -18.92
C ASN A 221 2.45 5.91 -19.09
N ASP A 222 1.65 6.96 -19.06
CA ASP A 222 2.19 8.34 -19.07
C ASP A 222 2.96 8.62 -17.79
N LEU A 223 2.46 8.19 -16.65
CA LEU A 223 3.17 8.32 -15.37
C LEU A 223 4.46 7.48 -15.37
N ILE A 224 4.38 6.20 -15.74
CA ILE A 224 5.57 5.33 -15.78
C ILE A 224 6.65 5.92 -16.69
N ARG A 225 6.31 6.47 -17.85
CA ARG A 225 7.27 7.13 -18.73
C ARG A 225 7.97 8.32 -18.05
N ILE A 226 7.26 9.13 -17.26
CA ILE A 226 7.85 10.24 -16.50
C ILE A 226 8.80 9.71 -15.43
N LEU A 227 8.38 8.71 -14.67
CA LEU A 227 9.16 8.13 -13.58
C LEU A 227 10.40 7.41 -14.10
N ASP A 228 10.29 6.64 -15.18
CA ASP A 228 11.36 5.88 -15.80
C ASP A 228 12.51 6.79 -16.27
N ASN A 229 12.20 7.98 -16.78
CA ASN A 229 13.20 8.99 -17.16
C ASN A 229 14.00 9.57 -15.97
N LYS A 230 13.62 9.29 -14.72
CA LYS A 230 14.28 9.82 -13.52
C LYS A 230 15.17 8.79 -12.81
N THR A 231 15.14 7.55 -13.24
CA THR A 231 15.90 6.45 -12.62
C THR A 231 16.63 5.62 -13.67
N ALA A 232 17.61 4.83 -13.23
CA ALA A 232 18.27 3.84 -14.07
C ALA A 232 17.56 2.47 -14.01
N GLU A 233 16.57 2.33 -13.13
CA GLU A 233 15.75 1.12 -13.00
C GLU A 233 14.74 1.03 -14.14
N ASP A 234 14.44 -0.16 -14.62
CA ASP A 234 13.45 -0.41 -15.67
C ASP A 234 12.04 -0.48 -15.08
N LEU A 235 11.38 0.67 -14.99
CA LEU A 235 10.03 0.76 -14.43
C LEU A 235 8.96 0.25 -15.39
N ALA A 236 9.24 0.19 -16.69
CA ALA A 236 8.35 -0.43 -17.67
C ALA A 236 8.28 -1.95 -17.42
N ALA A 237 9.43 -2.61 -17.23
CA ALA A 237 9.47 -4.03 -16.88
C ALA A 237 8.81 -4.30 -15.51
N PHE A 238 9.01 -3.43 -14.52
CA PHE A 238 8.29 -3.51 -13.24
C PHE A 238 6.77 -3.46 -13.44
N SER A 239 6.29 -2.49 -14.22
CA SER A 239 4.87 -2.31 -14.51
C SER A 239 4.27 -3.52 -15.25
N ASP A 240 5.00 -4.07 -16.24
CA ASP A 240 4.53 -5.22 -17.00
C ASP A 240 4.27 -6.44 -16.13
N VAL A 241 5.08 -6.66 -15.11
CA VAL A 241 4.95 -7.82 -14.21
C VAL A 241 3.97 -7.54 -13.07
N TRP A 242 4.18 -6.45 -12.33
CA TRP A 242 3.44 -6.21 -11.09
C TRP A 242 2.06 -5.60 -11.30
N VAL A 243 1.87 -4.82 -12.37
CA VAL A 243 0.61 -4.12 -12.64
C VAL A 243 -0.23 -4.82 -13.70
N ASN A 244 0.40 -5.30 -14.78
CA ASN A 244 -0.32 -5.87 -15.92
C ASN A 244 -0.53 -7.39 -15.83
N GLN A 245 0.20 -8.10 -14.93
CA GLN A 245 0.02 -9.55 -14.72
C GLN A 245 -0.77 -9.83 -13.45
N LYS A 246 -1.59 -10.88 -13.51
CA LYS A 246 -2.33 -11.38 -12.35
C LYS A 246 -1.50 -12.36 -11.52
N GLY A 247 -1.86 -12.49 -10.25
CA GLY A 247 -1.27 -13.48 -9.34
C GLY A 247 0.03 -13.00 -8.71
N MET A 248 0.75 -13.91 -8.13
CA MET A 248 1.96 -13.70 -7.36
C MET A 248 2.93 -14.87 -7.51
N PRO A 249 4.25 -14.69 -7.27
CA PRO A 249 5.22 -15.80 -7.33
C PRO A 249 5.06 -16.77 -6.17
N THR A 250 5.43 -18.04 -6.42
CA THR A 250 5.80 -18.99 -5.38
C THR A 250 7.31 -18.93 -5.18
N ILE A 251 7.76 -18.68 -3.95
CA ILE A 251 9.17 -18.47 -3.61
C ILE A 251 9.61 -19.56 -2.63
N ARG A 252 10.53 -20.44 -3.07
CA ARG A 252 11.04 -21.58 -2.30
C ARG A 252 12.43 -21.34 -1.80
N PHE A 253 12.67 -21.72 -0.56
CA PHE A 253 13.95 -21.60 0.12
C PHE A 253 14.55 -22.99 0.30
N THR A 254 15.85 -23.11 -0.01
CA THR A 254 16.61 -24.36 0.17
C THR A 254 18.00 -24.05 0.65
N GLN A 255 18.43 -24.73 1.71
CA GLN A 255 19.81 -24.68 2.16
C GLN A 255 20.59 -25.87 1.59
N LYS A 256 21.66 -25.58 0.85
CA LYS A 256 22.51 -26.61 0.26
C LYS A 256 23.96 -26.14 0.16
N ASP A 257 24.92 -27.01 0.56
CA ASP A 257 26.37 -26.80 0.42
C ASP A 257 26.85 -25.43 0.96
N GLY A 258 26.36 -25.01 2.13
CA GLY A 258 26.69 -23.72 2.74
C GLY A 258 26.14 -22.50 2.00
N LYS A 259 25.15 -22.69 1.16
CA LYS A 259 24.47 -21.63 0.39
C LYS A 259 22.97 -21.65 0.64
N LEU A 260 22.36 -20.48 0.58
CA LEU A 260 20.93 -20.29 0.46
C LEU A 260 20.55 -20.18 -1.01
N GLN A 261 19.68 -21.06 -1.48
CA GLN A 261 19.06 -21.01 -2.79
C GLN A 261 17.61 -20.55 -2.64
N ILE A 262 17.24 -19.52 -3.39
CA ILE A 262 15.89 -18.94 -3.43
C ILE A 262 15.41 -19.04 -4.86
N CYS A 263 14.39 -19.86 -5.09
CA CYS A 263 13.80 -20.09 -6.41
C CYS A 263 12.41 -19.47 -6.44
N GLN A 264 12.11 -18.65 -7.45
CA GLN A 264 10.76 -18.17 -7.72
C GLN A 264 10.16 -18.85 -8.95
N GLU A 265 8.87 -19.13 -8.88
CA GLU A 265 8.10 -19.74 -9.94
C GLU A 265 6.80 -18.97 -10.17
N ASP A 266 6.42 -18.77 -11.42
CA ASP A 266 5.10 -18.28 -11.78
C ASP A 266 4.09 -19.44 -11.72
N PRO A 267 3.06 -19.38 -10.85
CA PRO A 267 2.08 -20.46 -10.71
C PRO A 267 1.24 -20.70 -11.97
N TYR A 268 1.24 -19.76 -12.90
CA TYR A 268 0.54 -19.87 -14.19
C TYR A 268 1.44 -20.33 -15.35
N HIS A 269 2.72 -20.62 -15.07
CA HIS A 269 3.70 -21.13 -16.06
C HIS A 269 3.89 -20.24 -17.28
N ARG A 270 3.76 -18.93 -17.13
CA ARG A 270 3.94 -17.93 -18.21
C ARG A 270 5.42 -17.59 -18.48
N GLY A 271 6.34 -18.11 -17.65
CA GLY A 271 7.78 -17.85 -17.79
C GLY A 271 8.21 -16.43 -17.32
N ILE A 272 7.39 -15.77 -16.51
CA ILE A 272 7.71 -14.47 -15.92
C ILE A 272 8.41 -14.63 -14.58
N THR A 273 9.23 -13.65 -14.24
CA THR A 273 9.82 -13.45 -12.91
C THR A 273 9.24 -12.19 -12.27
N TRP A 274 9.25 -12.16 -10.93
CA TRP A 274 8.68 -11.10 -10.12
C TRP A 274 9.80 -10.42 -9.33
N PRO A 275 10.51 -9.43 -9.90
CA PRO A 275 11.64 -8.78 -9.23
C PRO A 275 11.20 -8.11 -7.92
N GLN A 276 11.92 -8.41 -6.83
CA GLN A 276 11.61 -7.83 -5.53
C GLN A 276 12.77 -7.92 -4.54
N ARG A 277 12.74 -7.06 -3.52
CA ARG A 277 13.66 -7.04 -2.39
C ARG A 277 12.92 -7.35 -1.11
N PHE A 278 13.53 -8.12 -0.22
CA PHE A 278 13.02 -8.46 1.11
C PHE A 278 14.13 -8.97 2.01
N HIS A 279 13.88 -9.03 3.31
CA HIS A 279 14.83 -9.56 4.27
C HIS A 279 14.53 -11.01 4.64
N VAL A 280 15.61 -11.73 4.91
CA VAL A 280 15.61 -13.08 5.45
C VAL A 280 16.41 -13.07 6.75
N THR A 281 15.86 -13.64 7.81
CA THR A 281 16.63 -13.84 9.05
C THR A 281 17.27 -15.22 9.04
N LEU A 282 18.58 -15.24 9.17
CA LEU A 282 19.40 -16.45 9.28
C LEU A 282 19.63 -16.74 10.77
N CYS A 283 19.03 -17.81 11.28
CA CYS A 283 19.17 -18.22 12.67
C CYS A 283 20.28 -19.28 12.81
N GLY A 284 21.35 -18.92 13.51
CA GLY A 284 22.45 -19.81 13.81
C GLY A 284 22.37 -20.40 15.23
N GLU A 285 23.43 -21.09 15.66
CA GLU A 285 23.51 -21.63 17.02
C GLU A 285 23.93 -20.58 18.04
N GLN A 286 24.82 -19.65 17.62
CA GLN A 286 25.39 -18.64 18.51
C GLN A 286 25.01 -17.21 18.15
N ARG A 287 24.45 -16.99 16.96
CA ARG A 287 24.07 -15.67 16.46
C ARG A 287 23.05 -15.77 15.35
N ASP A 288 22.26 -14.72 15.22
CA ASP A 288 21.37 -14.48 14.10
C ASP A 288 21.93 -13.36 13.20
N SER A 289 21.47 -13.30 11.97
CA SER A 289 21.83 -12.23 11.02
C SER A 289 20.68 -11.99 10.05
N ILE A 290 20.46 -10.73 9.67
CA ILE A 290 19.53 -10.35 8.61
C ILE A 290 20.31 -10.28 7.30
N LEU A 291 19.76 -10.89 6.26
CA LEU A 291 20.28 -10.88 4.92
C LEU A 291 19.26 -10.22 3.99
N GLU A 292 19.67 -9.16 3.29
CA GLU A 292 18.87 -8.58 2.23
C GLU A 292 18.95 -9.45 0.98
N VAL A 293 17.78 -9.78 0.42
CA VAL A 293 17.64 -10.55 -0.81
C VAL A 293 17.16 -9.62 -1.91
N ASN A 294 17.90 -9.56 -3.01
CA ASN A 294 17.46 -8.96 -4.27
C ASN A 294 17.17 -10.10 -5.26
N LEU A 295 15.89 -10.42 -5.38
CA LEU A 295 15.40 -11.53 -6.22
C LEU A 295 14.94 -10.96 -7.57
N THR A 296 15.82 -10.96 -8.56
CA THR A 296 15.55 -10.46 -9.93
C THR A 296 15.25 -11.58 -10.92
N ASP A 297 15.86 -12.75 -10.71
CA ASP A 297 15.78 -13.89 -11.59
C ASP A 297 15.00 -15.06 -10.97
N SER A 298 14.78 -16.11 -11.74
CA SER A 298 14.10 -17.33 -11.25
C SER A 298 14.87 -18.03 -10.14
N LEU A 299 16.19 -17.84 -10.04
CA LEU A 299 17.07 -18.43 -9.02
C LEU A 299 18.06 -17.37 -8.51
N CYS A 300 18.06 -17.17 -7.19
CA CYS A 300 19.09 -16.42 -6.48
C CYS A 300 19.87 -17.39 -5.56
N THR A 301 21.20 -17.29 -5.56
CA THR A 301 22.07 -18.12 -4.69
C THR A 301 22.99 -17.22 -3.90
N LEU A 302 22.91 -17.31 -2.58
CA LEU A 302 23.67 -16.46 -1.64
C LEU A 302 24.53 -17.34 -0.72
N PRO A 303 25.77 -16.95 -0.43
CA PRO A 303 26.60 -17.67 0.54
C PRO A 303 26.04 -17.46 1.96
N LEU A 304 26.05 -18.50 2.79
CA LEU A 304 25.71 -18.40 4.20
C LEU A 304 26.96 -17.99 4.98
N PRO A 305 26.91 -16.93 5.81
CA PRO A 305 28.07 -16.39 6.50
C PRO A 305 28.52 -17.23 7.71
N PHE A 306 27.71 -18.20 8.13
CA PHE A 306 27.94 -19.15 9.23
C PHE A 306 27.02 -20.36 9.08
N PRO A 307 27.19 -21.44 9.86
CA PRO A 307 26.26 -22.56 9.89
C PRO A 307 24.88 -22.09 10.37
N VAL A 308 23.87 -22.16 9.48
CA VAL A 308 22.50 -21.71 9.72
C VAL A 308 21.63 -22.91 10.09
N ARG A 309 20.83 -22.80 11.13
CA ARG A 309 19.86 -23.82 11.57
C ARG A 309 18.50 -23.61 10.91
N TYR A 310 18.03 -22.35 10.88
CA TYR A 310 16.73 -21.98 10.33
C TYR A 310 16.85 -20.72 9.49
N ILE A 311 16.06 -20.66 8.42
CA ILE A 311 16.00 -19.53 7.49
C ILE A 311 14.57 -18.99 7.54
N LEU A 312 14.37 -17.81 8.15
CA LEU A 312 13.07 -17.19 8.27
C LEU A 312 12.85 -16.24 7.08
N PRO A 313 11.98 -16.59 6.12
CA PRO A 313 11.76 -15.77 4.94
C PRO A 313 10.96 -14.51 5.25
N ASN A 314 11.23 -13.43 4.50
CA ASN A 314 10.41 -12.22 4.47
C ASN A 314 10.12 -11.61 5.84
N THR A 315 11.13 -11.53 6.71
CA THR A 315 10.95 -11.07 8.09
C THR A 315 10.69 -9.58 8.23
N ASP A 316 10.93 -8.79 7.19
CA ASP A 316 10.50 -7.38 7.10
C ASP A 316 9.09 -7.19 6.52
N GLY A 317 8.47 -8.27 6.02
CA GLY A 317 7.14 -8.23 5.41
C GLY A 317 7.06 -7.47 4.08
N ARG A 318 8.20 -7.13 3.47
CA ARG A 318 8.25 -6.37 2.20
C ARG A 318 8.09 -7.23 0.96
N GLY A 319 8.41 -8.53 1.07
CA GLY A 319 8.20 -9.47 -0.01
C GLY A 319 6.71 -9.74 -0.25
N TYR A 320 6.35 -10.02 -1.50
CA TYR A 320 5.00 -10.34 -1.92
C TYR A 320 4.98 -11.68 -2.68
N GLY A 321 4.18 -12.63 -2.23
CA GLY A 321 4.07 -13.95 -2.82
C GLY A 321 3.86 -15.06 -1.80
N LEU A 322 3.81 -16.30 -2.27
CA LEU A 322 3.79 -17.49 -1.43
C LEU A 322 5.23 -17.90 -1.07
N PHE A 323 5.66 -17.60 0.13
CA PHE A 323 6.98 -17.95 0.65
C PHE A 323 6.94 -19.35 1.27
N ILE A 324 7.69 -20.30 0.72
CA ILE A 324 7.76 -21.69 1.20
C ILE A 324 9.11 -21.93 1.87
N PRO A 325 9.17 -22.03 3.21
CA PRO A 325 10.38 -22.34 3.94
C PRO A 325 10.91 -23.75 3.59
N ASP A 326 12.19 -23.98 3.87
CA ASP A 326 12.77 -25.33 3.76
C ASP A 326 12.15 -26.32 4.77
N SER A 327 12.43 -27.60 4.58
CA SER A 327 11.85 -28.69 5.36
C SER A 327 12.25 -28.72 6.84
N HIS A 328 13.32 -28.02 7.23
CA HIS A 328 13.75 -27.88 8.62
C HIS A 328 13.10 -26.67 9.29
N THR A 329 13.05 -25.56 8.58
CA THR A 329 12.50 -24.30 9.09
C THR A 329 11.00 -24.37 9.35
N LEU A 330 10.21 -24.98 8.45
CA LEU A 330 8.75 -24.98 8.60
C LEU A 330 8.25 -25.65 9.89
N PRO A 331 8.71 -26.86 10.28
CA PRO A 331 8.29 -27.47 11.55
C PRO A 331 8.70 -26.66 12.79
N TRP A 332 9.91 -26.10 12.75
CA TRP A 332 10.39 -25.25 13.83
C TRP A 332 9.54 -23.99 13.95
N LEU A 333 9.26 -23.34 12.84
CA LEU A 333 8.48 -22.10 12.80
C LEU A 333 7.06 -22.31 13.31
N LEU A 334 6.40 -23.45 13.01
CA LEU A 334 5.09 -23.80 13.53
C LEU A 334 5.05 -23.90 15.07
N ALA A 335 6.18 -24.25 15.69
CA ALA A 335 6.27 -24.38 17.16
C ALA A 335 6.76 -23.10 17.85
N HIS A 336 7.48 -22.20 17.13
CA HIS A 336 8.26 -21.12 17.74
C HIS A 336 8.00 -19.72 17.18
N TRP A 337 7.07 -19.52 16.24
CA TRP A 337 6.82 -18.22 15.59
C TRP A 337 6.52 -17.10 16.60
N GLN A 338 5.85 -17.42 17.73
CA GLN A 338 5.53 -16.49 18.79
C GLN A 338 6.74 -16.01 19.60
N GLU A 339 7.88 -16.69 19.50
CA GLU A 339 9.13 -16.32 20.18
C GLU A 339 9.87 -15.21 19.43
N THR A 340 9.45 -14.89 18.19
CA THR A 340 10.01 -13.77 17.41
C THR A 340 9.73 -12.45 18.12
N ALA A 341 10.79 -11.75 18.53
CA ALA A 341 10.68 -10.55 19.36
C ALA A 341 10.13 -9.34 18.60
N ASP A 342 10.48 -9.20 17.34
CA ASP A 342 9.99 -8.12 16.47
C ASP A 342 8.56 -8.38 16.01
N ASP A 343 7.66 -7.43 16.25
CA ASP A 343 6.23 -7.57 15.94
C ASP A 343 5.96 -7.64 14.43
N THR A 344 6.73 -6.91 13.63
CA THR A 344 6.61 -6.93 12.17
C THR A 344 7.02 -8.28 11.62
N ALA A 345 8.17 -8.80 12.07
CA ALA A 345 8.63 -10.13 11.68
C ALA A 345 7.67 -11.23 12.14
N ARG A 346 7.12 -11.12 13.35
CA ARG A 346 6.15 -12.08 13.88
C ARG A 346 4.88 -12.12 13.03
N GLU A 347 4.33 -10.97 12.64
CA GLU A 347 3.17 -10.90 11.75
C GLU A 347 3.48 -11.45 10.36
N ALA A 348 4.63 -11.09 9.78
CA ALA A 348 5.05 -11.60 8.49
C ALA A 348 5.20 -13.13 8.48
N LEU A 349 5.76 -13.72 9.57
CA LEU A 349 5.89 -15.16 9.72
C LEU A 349 4.54 -15.85 9.97
N LEU A 350 3.64 -15.25 10.72
CA LEU A 350 2.29 -15.76 10.92
C LEU A 350 1.51 -15.78 9.60
N MET A 351 1.60 -14.71 8.82
CA MET A 351 1.01 -14.62 7.48
C MET A 351 1.62 -15.69 6.54
N LEU A 352 2.94 -15.88 6.56
CA LEU A 352 3.61 -16.94 5.81
C LEU A 352 3.07 -18.32 6.17
N LEU A 353 2.91 -18.63 7.45
CA LEU A 353 2.36 -19.90 7.90
C LEU A 353 0.91 -20.09 7.44
N TYR A 354 0.11 -19.03 7.51
CA TYR A 354 -1.27 -19.04 7.04
C TYR A 354 -1.36 -19.29 5.54
N GLU A 355 -0.56 -18.61 4.72
CA GLU A 355 -0.53 -18.79 3.27
C GLU A 355 -0.07 -20.22 2.90
N ASN A 356 0.92 -20.80 3.59
CA ASN A 356 1.33 -22.18 3.40
C ASN A 356 0.25 -23.19 3.80
N TYR A 357 -0.60 -22.87 4.77
CA TYR A 357 -1.77 -23.69 5.12
C TYR A 357 -2.84 -23.62 4.02
N GLN A 358 -3.11 -22.45 3.46
CA GLN A 358 -4.09 -22.27 2.38
C GLN A 358 -3.66 -22.90 1.06
N ALA A 359 -2.35 -23.05 0.81
CA ALA A 359 -1.79 -23.63 -0.42
C ALA A 359 -1.78 -25.17 -0.44
N LYS A 360 -2.22 -25.85 0.62
CA LYS A 360 -2.35 -27.31 0.72
C LYS A 360 -3.68 -27.78 0.15
#